data_a71f36d89b1e7e7761d9c4b8f8db16e5
#
_entry.id   a71f36d89b1e7e7761d9c4b8f8db16e5
#
_cell.length_a   1.000
_cell.length_b   1.000
_cell.length_c   1.000
_cell.angle_alpha   90.00
_cell.angle_beta   90.00
_cell.angle_gamma   90.00
#
_symmetry.space_group_name_H-M   'P 1'
#
loop_
_entity.id
_entity.type
_entity.pdbx_description
1 polymer ?
#
loop_
_entity_poly.entity_id
_entity_poly.type
_entity_poly.pdbx_seq_one_letter_code
_entity_poly.pdbx_strand_id
1 'polypeptide(L)'
;GPRMFPAGHAIGITGGHADTTGYVPGVLERGPESGIADGVDEVIAAVRPQIKHGAKVIKTCATAGVLSFEGPVGAQQYSEEELAALVAEAHRHGVKVAAHAHGTQGIRAAVLAGVDSIEHCSLLDADTITLMKQRGTWLVPTTYLGEAIDLDNLPPLLRRKAEWVLPRARE
;
A
#
# COMPACT_ATOMS: atom_id res chain seq x y z
N GLY A 1 14.51 7.78 23.61
CA GLY A 1 13.85 8.16 22.38
C GLY A 1 12.46 7.59 22.28
N PRO A 2 11.64 7.99 21.29
CA PRO A 2 10.29 7.45 21.12
C PRO A 2 10.34 5.97 20.74
N ARG A 3 9.27 5.25 21.07
CA ARG A 3 9.08 3.87 20.62
C ARG A 3 8.67 3.90 19.14
N MET A 4 9.44 3.21 18.28
CA MET A 4 9.19 3.17 16.85
C MET A 4 8.84 1.75 16.39
N PHE A 5 7.97 1.64 15.37
CA PHE A 5 7.57 0.40 14.71
C PHE A 5 7.92 0.50 13.21
N PRO A 6 9.20 0.28 12.84
CA PRO A 6 9.64 0.41 11.46
C PRO A 6 9.09 -0.73 10.60
N ALA A 7 8.78 -0.42 9.34
CA ALA A 7 8.31 -1.39 8.36
C ALA A 7 9.45 -1.97 7.47
N GLY A 8 10.60 -1.30 7.41
CA GLY A 8 11.58 -1.57 6.37
C GLY A 8 11.10 -1.06 5.01
N HIS A 9 11.36 -1.81 3.94
CA HIS A 9 10.84 -1.48 2.61
C HIS A 9 9.34 -1.77 2.52
N ALA A 10 8.59 -0.90 1.85
CA ALA A 10 7.23 -1.20 1.44
C ALA A 10 7.26 -2.30 0.37
N ILE A 11 6.33 -3.26 0.46
CA ILE A 11 6.21 -4.36 -0.49
C ILE A 11 5.15 -3.99 -1.54
N GLY A 12 5.52 -4.06 -2.82
CA GLY A 12 4.67 -3.75 -3.97
C GLY A 12 5.09 -4.52 -5.21
N ILE A 13 4.25 -4.47 -6.24
CA ILE A 13 4.54 -5.09 -7.54
C ILE A 13 5.56 -4.30 -8.34
N THR A 14 6.21 -4.95 -9.30
CA THR A 14 7.00 -4.27 -10.34
C THR A 14 6.18 -3.19 -11.05
N GLY A 15 6.74 -1.98 -11.13
CA GLY A 15 6.05 -0.81 -11.70
C GLY A 15 4.88 -0.29 -10.87
N GLY A 16 4.68 -0.79 -9.64
CA GLY A 16 3.63 -0.38 -8.71
C GLY A 16 4.00 0.83 -7.84
N HIS A 17 3.12 1.15 -6.90
CA HIS A 17 3.25 2.33 -6.02
C HIS A 17 4.51 2.31 -5.13
N ALA A 18 4.99 1.12 -4.76
CA ALA A 18 6.21 0.98 -3.96
C ALA A 18 7.48 0.95 -4.80
N ASP A 19 7.36 0.82 -6.13
CA ASP A 19 8.52 0.69 -7.01
C ASP A 19 9.09 2.05 -7.42
N THR A 20 10.32 2.02 -7.91
CA THR A 20 11.00 3.21 -8.41
C THR A 20 10.86 3.26 -9.93
N THR A 21 10.02 4.17 -10.43
CA THR A 21 9.73 4.33 -11.85
C THR A 21 10.41 5.57 -12.44
N GLY A 22 10.53 5.63 -13.78
CA GLY A 22 11.07 6.79 -14.49
C GLY A 22 12.57 6.72 -14.82
N TYR A 23 13.23 5.62 -14.50
CA TYR A 23 14.61 5.35 -14.89
C TYR A 23 14.71 4.54 -16.18
N VAL A 24 15.84 4.63 -16.84
CA VAL A 24 16.16 3.77 -17.99
C VAL A 24 16.26 2.32 -17.49
N PRO A 25 15.66 1.34 -18.19
CA PRO A 25 15.75 -0.06 -17.80
C PRO A 25 17.19 -0.52 -17.55
N GLY A 26 17.40 -1.28 -16.49
CA GLY A 26 18.72 -1.77 -16.05
C GLY A 26 19.56 -0.78 -15.22
N VAL A 27 19.11 0.48 -15.04
CA VAL A 27 19.83 1.46 -14.20
C VAL A 27 19.45 1.32 -12.73
N LEU A 28 18.18 1.12 -12.45
CA LEU A 28 17.67 0.93 -11.09
C LEU A 28 16.53 -0.09 -11.13
N GLU A 29 16.89 -1.32 -10.84
CA GLU A 29 15.94 -2.43 -10.72
C GLU A 29 15.89 -2.89 -9.26
N ARG A 30 14.71 -3.24 -8.78
CA ARG A 30 14.48 -3.68 -7.41
C ARG A 30 13.85 -5.06 -7.41
N GLY A 31 14.18 -5.85 -6.40
CA GLY A 31 13.66 -7.20 -6.22
C GLY A 31 13.10 -7.42 -4.82
N PRO A 32 12.79 -8.69 -4.44
CA PRO A 32 12.15 -9.01 -3.16
C PRO A 32 12.90 -8.50 -1.93
N GLU A 33 14.23 -8.46 -1.95
CA GLU A 33 15.05 -7.94 -0.85
C GLU A 33 14.82 -6.44 -0.60
N SER A 34 14.42 -5.70 -1.61
CA SER A 34 14.09 -4.27 -1.54
C SER A 34 12.59 -4.00 -1.63
N GLY A 35 11.76 -5.04 -1.49
CA GLY A 35 10.31 -4.95 -1.36
C GLY A 35 9.55 -5.02 -2.68
N ILE A 36 10.19 -5.25 -3.85
CA ILE A 36 9.48 -5.41 -5.11
C ILE A 36 9.36 -6.88 -5.45
N ALA A 37 8.12 -7.38 -5.52
CA ALA A 37 7.83 -8.80 -5.59
C ALA A 37 6.54 -9.05 -6.38
N ASP A 38 6.60 -10.00 -7.30
CA ASP A 38 5.49 -10.43 -8.15
C ASP A 38 5.22 -11.91 -7.93
N GLY A 39 3.95 -12.26 -7.71
CA GLY A 39 3.53 -13.63 -7.43
C GLY A 39 3.75 -14.07 -5.98
N VAL A 40 3.09 -15.16 -5.62
CA VAL A 40 3.01 -15.68 -4.25
C VAL A 40 4.39 -15.97 -3.63
N ASP A 41 5.27 -16.61 -4.39
CA ASP A 41 6.59 -17.01 -3.84
C ASP A 41 7.47 -15.79 -3.56
N GLU A 42 7.42 -14.78 -4.42
CA GLU A 42 8.24 -13.57 -4.24
C GLU A 42 7.70 -12.68 -3.12
N VAL A 43 6.38 -12.55 -2.94
CA VAL A 43 5.85 -11.76 -1.81
C VAL A 43 6.22 -12.39 -0.47
N ILE A 44 6.23 -13.72 -0.38
CA ILE A 44 6.75 -14.44 0.80
C ILE A 44 8.25 -14.15 0.98
N ALA A 45 9.02 -14.21 -0.10
CA ALA A 45 10.44 -13.91 -0.08
C ALA A 45 10.73 -12.44 0.31
N ALA A 46 9.85 -11.49 -0.05
CA ALA A 46 9.98 -10.09 0.30
C ALA A 46 9.66 -9.79 1.78
N VAL A 47 8.72 -10.50 2.40
CA VAL A 47 8.37 -10.34 3.82
C VAL A 47 9.54 -10.71 4.74
N ARG A 48 10.20 -11.82 4.47
CA ARG A 48 11.24 -12.39 5.35
C ARG A 48 12.45 -11.47 5.58
N PRO A 49 13.04 -10.81 4.56
CA PRO A 49 14.11 -9.84 4.76
C PRO A 49 13.70 -8.66 5.65
N GLN A 50 12.49 -8.13 5.50
CA GLN A 50 12.01 -7.04 6.34
C GLN A 50 12.00 -7.46 7.81
N ILE A 51 11.45 -8.63 8.11
CA ILE A 51 11.43 -9.19 9.47
C ILE A 51 12.85 -9.47 9.99
N LYS A 52 13.70 -10.07 9.17
CA LYS A 52 15.12 -10.33 9.51
C LYS A 52 15.85 -9.05 9.92
N HIS A 53 15.56 -7.94 9.25
CA HIS A 53 16.19 -6.64 9.51
C HIS A 53 15.45 -5.80 10.57
N GLY A 54 14.49 -6.41 11.29
CA GLY A 54 13.89 -5.82 12.48
C GLY A 54 12.59 -5.05 12.26
N ALA A 55 11.92 -5.25 11.11
CA ALA A 55 10.58 -4.71 10.90
C ALA A 55 9.63 -5.14 12.02
N LYS A 56 8.81 -4.20 12.49
CA LYS A 56 7.78 -4.40 13.52
C LYS A 56 6.37 -4.38 12.94
N VAL A 57 6.26 -4.01 11.69
CA VAL A 57 5.07 -4.05 10.85
C VAL A 57 5.51 -4.32 9.42
N ILE A 58 4.75 -5.04 8.64
CA ILE A 58 4.97 -5.15 7.19
C ILE A 58 4.10 -4.09 6.53
N LYS A 59 4.69 -3.30 5.64
CA LYS A 59 3.98 -2.32 4.81
C LYS A 59 3.83 -2.88 3.40
N THR A 60 2.62 -2.86 2.86
CA THR A 60 2.35 -3.20 1.46
C THR A 60 1.57 -2.11 0.73
N CYS A 61 1.63 -2.10 -0.59
CA CYS A 61 0.83 -1.25 -1.47
C CYS A 61 -0.16 -2.12 -2.25
N ALA A 62 -1.42 -2.10 -1.82
CA ALA A 62 -2.49 -2.89 -2.46
C ALA A 62 -3.05 -2.20 -3.71
N THR A 63 -2.89 -0.88 -3.83
CA THR A 63 -3.36 -0.10 -4.98
C THR A 63 -2.33 0.92 -5.46
N ALA A 64 -2.55 1.40 -6.69
CA ALA A 64 -1.89 2.60 -7.20
C ALA A 64 -2.21 3.83 -6.35
N GLY A 65 -1.24 4.73 -6.23
CA GLY A 65 -1.29 5.90 -5.37
C GLY A 65 -1.56 7.22 -6.09
N VAL A 66 -1.60 8.29 -5.28
CA VAL A 66 -1.81 9.67 -5.75
C VAL A 66 -0.48 10.30 -6.21
N LEU A 67 0.56 10.15 -5.40
CA LEU A 67 1.85 10.84 -5.60
C LEU A 67 2.91 9.93 -6.27
N SER A 68 2.49 9.10 -7.21
CA SER A 68 3.35 8.22 -8.00
C SER A 68 2.87 8.14 -9.45
N PHE A 69 3.76 7.73 -10.37
CA PHE A 69 3.51 7.84 -11.81
C PHE A 69 2.78 6.65 -12.42
N GLU A 70 2.63 5.54 -11.69
CA GLU A 70 1.87 4.37 -12.13
C GLU A 70 0.37 4.70 -12.27
N GLY A 71 -0.36 3.92 -13.00
CA GLY A 71 -1.79 3.87 -13.29
C GLY A 71 -2.77 4.84 -12.61
N PRO A 72 -4.06 4.68 -12.79
CA PRO A 72 -5.06 5.52 -12.14
C PRO A 72 -5.09 5.27 -10.63
N VAL A 73 -5.38 6.32 -9.86
CA VAL A 73 -5.49 6.23 -8.39
C VAL A 73 -6.47 5.13 -7.99
N GLY A 74 -6.03 4.26 -7.09
CA GLY A 74 -6.86 3.19 -6.55
C GLY A 74 -6.96 1.93 -7.39
N ALA A 75 -6.30 1.85 -8.54
CA ALA A 75 -6.21 0.60 -9.29
C ALA A 75 -5.55 -0.48 -8.42
N GLN A 76 -6.19 -1.64 -8.29
CA GLN A 76 -5.64 -2.78 -7.54
C GLN A 76 -4.35 -3.26 -8.21
N GLN A 77 -3.32 -3.53 -7.40
CA GLN A 77 -2.00 -3.92 -7.88
C GLN A 77 -1.70 -5.40 -7.62
N TYR A 78 -1.99 -5.88 -6.43
CA TYR A 78 -1.84 -7.29 -6.08
C TYR A 78 -3.14 -8.07 -6.31
N SER A 79 -3.04 -9.33 -6.68
CA SER A 79 -4.14 -10.28 -6.65
C SER A 79 -4.54 -10.61 -5.20
N GLU A 80 -5.71 -11.21 -5.01
CA GLU A 80 -6.15 -11.66 -3.69
C GLU A 80 -5.23 -12.75 -3.13
N GLU A 81 -4.70 -13.62 -3.98
CA GLU A 81 -3.78 -14.70 -3.60
C GLU A 81 -2.44 -14.17 -3.10
N GLU A 82 -1.87 -13.18 -3.78
CA GLU A 82 -0.62 -12.52 -3.37
C GLU A 82 -0.79 -11.80 -2.03
N LEU A 83 -1.87 -11.02 -1.86
CA LEU A 83 -2.17 -10.35 -0.59
C LEU A 83 -2.37 -11.35 0.55
N ALA A 84 -3.10 -12.43 0.32
CA ALA A 84 -3.32 -13.46 1.32
C ALA A 84 -2.00 -14.14 1.73
N ALA A 85 -1.12 -14.43 0.78
CA ALA A 85 0.18 -15.05 1.05
C ALA A 85 1.10 -14.11 1.85
N LEU A 86 1.14 -12.81 1.49
CA LEU A 86 1.89 -11.78 2.20
C LEU A 86 1.44 -11.67 3.66
N VAL A 87 0.12 -11.55 3.88
CA VAL A 87 -0.46 -11.43 5.22
C VAL A 87 -0.22 -12.68 6.05
N ALA A 88 -0.46 -13.87 5.47
CA ALA A 88 -0.23 -15.15 6.16
C ALA A 88 1.24 -15.30 6.59
N GLU A 89 2.19 -14.91 5.73
CA GLU A 89 3.61 -14.97 6.09
C GLU A 89 3.95 -14.01 7.22
N ALA A 90 3.52 -12.74 7.16
CA ALA A 90 3.75 -11.77 8.22
C ALA A 90 3.15 -12.22 9.56
N HIS A 91 1.89 -12.66 9.56
CA HIS A 91 1.20 -13.13 10.76
C HIS A 91 1.83 -14.40 11.35
N ARG A 92 2.38 -15.31 10.53
CA ARG A 92 3.15 -16.49 11.00
C ARG A 92 4.33 -16.08 11.87
N HIS A 93 4.90 -14.91 11.60
CA HIS A 93 5.99 -14.32 12.40
C HIS A 93 5.50 -13.39 13.52
N GLY A 94 4.19 -13.28 13.74
CA GLY A 94 3.60 -12.40 14.75
C GLY A 94 3.70 -10.90 14.41
N VAL A 95 3.91 -10.57 13.13
CA VAL A 95 4.07 -9.20 12.64
C VAL A 95 2.80 -8.77 11.92
N LYS A 96 2.31 -7.57 12.26
CA LYS A 96 1.11 -6.97 11.65
C LYS A 96 1.38 -6.46 10.24
N VAL A 97 0.30 -6.31 9.45
CA VAL A 97 0.37 -5.80 8.07
C VAL A 97 -0.45 -4.52 7.95
N ALA A 98 0.19 -3.48 7.42
CA ALA A 98 -0.40 -2.19 7.08
C ALA A 98 -0.41 -2.02 5.55
N ALA A 99 -1.56 -1.76 4.94
CA ALA A 99 -1.70 -1.65 3.50
C ALA A 99 -2.07 -0.23 3.07
N HIS A 100 -1.28 0.35 2.14
CA HIS A 100 -1.72 1.49 1.38
C HIS A 100 -2.81 1.06 0.40
N ALA A 101 -3.97 1.70 0.43
CA ALA A 101 -5.02 1.49 -0.55
C ALA A 101 -5.96 2.70 -0.67
N HIS A 102 -6.29 3.09 -1.91
CA HIS A 102 -7.22 4.17 -2.22
C HIS A 102 -8.54 3.66 -2.80
N GLY A 103 -8.49 2.73 -3.75
CA GLY A 103 -9.69 2.25 -4.46
C GLY A 103 -10.42 1.14 -3.71
N THR A 104 -11.75 1.15 -3.76
CA THR A 104 -12.65 0.21 -3.08
C THR A 104 -12.28 -1.25 -3.31
N GLN A 105 -11.96 -1.65 -4.56
CA GLN A 105 -11.62 -3.04 -4.87
C GLN A 105 -10.35 -3.49 -4.16
N GLY A 106 -9.27 -2.69 -4.23
CA GLY A 106 -8.02 -3.02 -3.55
C GLY A 106 -8.14 -2.96 -2.03
N ILE A 107 -8.95 -2.03 -1.47
CA ILE A 107 -9.28 -2.01 -0.04
C ILE A 107 -9.96 -3.32 0.36
N ARG A 108 -10.99 -3.75 -0.37
CA ARG A 108 -11.71 -5.01 -0.09
C ARG A 108 -10.79 -6.21 -0.17
N ALA A 109 -9.95 -6.31 -1.22
CA ALA A 109 -8.99 -7.40 -1.37
C ALA A 109 -8.01 -7.45 -0.19
N ALA A 110 -7.46 -6.31 0.23
CA ALA A 110 -6.56 -6.23 1.37
C ALA A 110 -7.25 -6.62 2.70
N VAL A 111 -8.49 -6.15 2.92
CA VAL A 111 -9.27 -6.52 4.12
C VAL A 111 -9.63 -8.00 4.15
N LEU A 112 -10.00 -8.59 3.00
CA LEU A 112 -10.28 -10.03 2.88
C LEU A 112 -9.03 -10.86 3.11
N ALA A 113 -7.87 -10.39 2.66
CA ALA A 113 -6.58 -11.01 2.93
C ALA A 113 -6.18 -10.98 4.41
N GLY A 114 -6.80 -10.10 5.22
CA GLY A 114 -6.60 -10.03 6.68
C GLY A 114 -5.56 -9.00 7.12
N VAL A 115 -5.36 -7.91 6.36
CA VAL A 115 -4.49 -6.81 6.83
C VAL A 115 -5.00 -6.19 8.12
N ASP A 116 -4.09 -5.73 8.98
CA ASP A 116 -4.45 -5.15 10.28
C ASP A 116 -4.88 -3.69 10.16
N SER A 117 -4.31 -2.94 9.19
CA SER A 117 -4.72 -1.56 8.90
C SER A 117 -4.69 -1.23 7.42
N ILE A 118 -5.55 -0.27 7.04
CA ILE A 118 -5.52 0.37 5.72
C ILE A 118 -5.21 1.85 5.91
N GLU A 119 -4.23 2.33 5.18
CA GLU A 119 -3.90 3.74 5.10
C GLU A 119 -4.62 4.42 3.94
N HIS A 120 -5.02 5.66 4.14
CA HIS A 120 -5.72 6.56 3.23
C HIS A 120 -7.20 6.23 3.03
N CYS A 121 -7.57 5.11 2.40
CA CYS A 121 -8.97 4.71 2.13
C CYS A 121 -9.80 5.77 1.38
N SER A 122 -9.22 6.48 0.41
CA SER A 122 -9.84 7.67 -0.19
C SER A 122 -11.16 7.42 -0.92
N LEU A 123 -11.41 6.20 -1.40
CA LEU A 123 -12.62 5.82 -2.14
C LEU A 123 -13.37 4.69 -1.42
N LEU A 124 -13.66 4.93 -0.14
CA LEU A 124 -14.26 3.94 0.76
C LEU A 124 -15.80 3.98 0.62
N ASP A 125 -16.42 2.83 0.41
CA ASP A 125 -17.89 2.69 0.40
C ASP A 125 -18.44 2.04 1.68
N ALA A 126 -19.77 2.13 1.87
CA ALA A 126 -20.46 1.65 3.06
C ALA A 126 -20.30 0.13 3.28
N ASP A 127 -20.27 -0.64 2.20
CA ASP A 127 -20.11 -2.10 2.27
C ASP A 127 -18.69 -2.46 2.73
N THR A 128 -17.70 -1.73 2.26
CA THR A 128 -16.30 -1.91 2.65
C THR A 128 -16.08 -1.47 4.10
N ILE A 129 -16.71 -0.40 4.56
CA ILE A 129 -16.72 -0.02 5.99
C ILE A 129 -17.27 -1.16 6.86
N THR A 130 -18.39 -1.75 6.44
CA THR A 130 -18.99 -2.87 7.14
C THR A 130 -18.04 -4.07 7.19
N LEU A 131 -17.38 -4.39 6.08
CA LEU A 131 -16.39 -5.46 6.00
C LEU A 131 -15.19 -5.19 6.91
N MET A 132 -14.64 -3.97 6.93
CA MET A 132 -13.54 -3.59 7.82
C MET A 132 -13.92 -3.77 9.29
N LYS A 133 -15.13 -3.35 9.69
CA LYS A 133 -15.63 -3.56 11.06
C LYS A 133 -15.72 -5.05 11.41
N GLN A 134 -16.26 -5.87 10.50
CA GLN A 134 -16.38 -7.33 10.72
C GLN A 134 -15.02 -8.02 10.86
N ARG A 135 -14.01 -7.55 10.15
CA ARG A 135 -12.65 -8.10 10.15
C ARG A 135 -11.73 -7.50 11.20
N GLY A 136 -12.16 -6.40 11.86
CA GLY A 136 -11.35 -5.70 12.84
C GLY A 136 -10.18 -4.91 12.23
N THR A 137 -10.26 -4.58 10.94
CA THR A 137 -9.24 -3.81 10.23
C THR A 137 -9.34 -2.32 10.61
N TRP A 138 -8.21 -1.73 11.01
CA TRP A 138 -8.12 -0.33 11.38
C TRP A 138 -8.01 0.59 10.16
N LEU A 139 -8.63 1.77 10.25
CA LEU A 139 -8.46 2.86 9.30
C LEU A 139 -7.44 3.87 9.82
N VAL A 140 -6.47 4.23 8.97
CA VAL A 140 -5.48 5.29 9.19
C VAL A 140 -5.64 6.33 8.06
N PRO A 141 -6.55 7.31 8.18
CA PRO A 141 -7.05 8.08 7.04
C PRO A 141 -6.06 9.12 6.48
N THR A 142 -5.01 9.46 7.20
CA THR A 142 -3.96 10.43 6.77
C THR A 142 -4.52 11.76 6.23
N THR A 143 -5.62 12.25 6.79
CA THR A 143 -6.40 13.40 6.29
C THR A 143 -5.59 14.69 6.19
N TYR A 144 -4.61 14.89 7.06
CA TYR A 144 -3.72 16.05 7.02
C TYR A 144 -2.95 16.18 5.68
N LEU A 145 -2.63 15.07 5.01
CA LEU A 145 -1.93 15.13 3.72
C LEU A 145 -2.72 15.91 2.66
N GLY A 146 -4.05 15.85 2.70
CA GLY A 146 -4.90 16.60 1.78
C GLY A 146 -4.81 18.13 1.94
N GLU A 147 -4.36 18.61 3.11
CA GLU A 147 -4.12 20.03 3.39
C GLU A 147 -2.65 20.41 3.16
N ALA A 148 -1.73 19.45 3.32
CA ALA A 148 -0.30 19.69 3.21
C ALA A 148 0.25 19.57 1.79
N ILE A 149 -0.49 18.99 0.84
CA ILE A 149 -0.05 18.85 -0.55
C ILE A 149 -0.08 20.22 -1.24
N ASP A 150 1.09 20.68 -1.67
CA ASP A 150 1.23 21.85 -2.51
C ASP A 150 0.97 21.48 -3.98
N LEU A 151 -0.27 21.66 -4.42
CA LEU A 151 -0.72 21.30 -5.76
C LEU A 151 0.01 22.06 -6.87
N ASP A 152 0.45 23.28 -6.60
CA ASP A 152 1.08 24.15 -7.61
C ASP A 152 2.50 23.68 -7.95
N ASN A 153 3.16 22.99 -7.02
CA ASN A 153 4.50 22.45 -7.20
C ASN A 153 4.51 20.95 -7.63
N LEU A 154 3.34 20.35 -7.83
CA LEU A 154 3.28 18.97 -8.35
C LEU A 154 3.49 18.89 -9.86
N PRO A 155 4.17 17.84 -10.36
CA PRO A 155 4.14 17.48 -11.77
C PRO A 155 2.70 17.36 -12.28
N PRO A 156 2.42 17.74 -13.55
CA PRO A 156 1.03 17.82 -14.06
C PRO A 156 0.21 16.54 -13.91
N LEU A 157 0.83 15.36 -14.02
CA LEU A 157 0.16 14.09 -13.82
C LEU A 157 -0.28 13.88 -12.37
N LEU A 158 0.64 14.13 -11.43
CA LEU A 158 0.37 13.96 -10.00
C LEU A 158 -0.64 14.99 -9.51
N ARG A 159 -0.57 16.23 -10.00
CA ARG A 159 -1.55 17.27 -9.73
C ARG A 159 -2.96 16.82 -10.13
N ARG A 160 -3.15 16.31 -11.36
CA ARG A 160 -4.46 15.78 -11.82
C ARG A 160 -4.97 14.64 -10.94
N LYS A 161 -4.10 13.73 -10.51
CA LYS A 161 -4.46 12.64 -9.59
C LYS A 161 -4.92 13.20 -8.24
N ALA A 162 -4.20 14.15 -7.66
CA ALA A 162 -4.55 14.79 -6.40
C ALA A 162 -5.87 15.56 -6.49
N GLU A 163 -6.03 16.41 -7.52
CA GLU A 163 -7.27 17.17 -7.78
C GLU A 163 -8.50 16.24 -7.96
N TRP A 164 -8.28 15.05 -8.51
CA TRP A 164 -9.35 14.07 -8.67
C TRP A 164 -9.74 13.37 -7.37
N VAL A 165 -8.77 12.98 -6.53
CA VAL A 165 -9.02 12.16 -5.34
C VAL A 165 -9.40 12.98 -4.11
N LEU A 166 -8.80 14.17 -3.89
CA LEU A 166 -8.98 14.95 -2.67
C LEU A 166 -10.45 15.31 -2.34
N PRO A 167 -11.29 15.72 -3.29
CA PRO A 167 -12.71 15.96 -3.00
C PRO A 167 -13.44 14.68 -2.57
N ARG A 168 -13.14 13.56 -3.21
CA ARG A 168 -13.78 12.26 -2.98
C ARG A 168 -13.39 11.62 -1.65
N ALA A 169 -12.19 11.88 -1.17
CA ALA A 169 -11.70 11.38 0.11
C ALA A 169 -12.37 12.06 1.32
N ARG A 170 -13.20 13.09 1.10
CA ARG A 170 -13.91 13.85 2.14
C ARG A 170 -15.40 13.48 2.24
N GLU A 171 -15.92 12.70 1.29
CA GLU A 171 -17.29 12.17 1.27
C GLU A 171 -17.40 10.86 2.08
#